data_b7749326e0b3c2ddd3cb00f6969706b5
#
_entry.id   b7749326e0b3c2ddd3cb00f6969706b5
#
_cell.length_a   1.000
_cell.length_b   1.000
_cell.length_c   1.000
_cell.angle_alpha   90.00
_cell.angle_beta   90.00
_cell.angle_gamma   90.00
#
_symmetry.space_group_name_H-M   'P 1'
#
loop_
_entity.id
_entity.type
_entity.pdbx_description
1 polymer ?
#
loop_
_entity_poly.entity_id
_entity_poly.type
_entity_poly.pdbx_seq_one_letter_code
_entity_poly.pdbx_strand_id
1 'polypeptide(L)'
;SIGSVDIRHGDIRYDVLNAPQTSNLFNARHIRLKNLELAAMLPMAGNDSIAVRLDHLSATEASGFILNNLTTTVYYTPKSLEIQCLDVSLPNTDMRLGDIKLRYDSVSKLKTIGRSIPVTLKLLDGSHITPSDFSPFVPALKSMKDDYDLAIEGYGTLSDLTISAFKISHPGLALSMQGRINVDSLRCKDLHLLGSIRAAEVAAMLDKAQLGISSKLLADITRLGNVRMDVNASGNRHNFDGNAILRTSVGIVSIDGTLSAKDKSFDCLTANATVDIQDINLGLVMAEARLGKFTGSIDIDADIIRSRRSFAGDVSAQIDAIEWNGQMYHDIVVQGNSDLDRTFVADLTANTEAGNIVANIEGSYDTSAPALSLAATIQDVYLQTLGVSDKYEGYKLNAEIGADLQGRIDTWVNGYVQVKKLRFEHPEKPSIELDNIRLSADNTSSPVTMSVESDFLKGQLSGQIHLQTIAGECRDILSHIIPAFLDATWHERAQMDIASGRYNKFTYEFELADAEKLSRFLRLPVQVIYPV
;
A
#
# COMPACT_ATOMS: atom_id res chain seq x y z
N SER A 1 -12.86 22.51 -61.10
CA SER A 1 -13.68 21.65 -60.26
C SER A 1 -12.91 20.38 -59.99
N ILE A 2 -12.59 20.18 -58.80
CA ILE A 2 -11.78 19.04 -58.42
C ILE A 2 -12.68 17.99 -57.80
N GLY A 3 -12.43 16.77 -58.24
CA GLY A 3 -13.25 15.65 -58.03
C GLY A 3 -13.35 15.16 -56.60
N SER A 4 -14.21 14.22 -56.43
CA SER A 4 -14.29 13.34 -55.27
C SER A 4 -13.41 12.11 -55.51
N VAL A 5 -12.89 11.55 -54.44
CA VAL A 5 -12.24 10.25 -54.42
C VAL A 5 -13.15 9.30 -53.63
N ASP A 6 -13.52 8.19 -54.28
CA ASP A 6 -14.33 7.14 -53.65
C ASP A 6 -13.57 5.81 -53.82
N ILE A 7 -13.20 5.18 -52.74
CA ILE A 7 -12.56 3.86 -52.70
C ILE A 7 -13.48 2.93 -51.92
N ARG A 8 -13.81 1.77 -52.54
CA ARG A 8 -14.63 0.73 -51.90
C ARG A 8 -13.85 -0.59 -51.90
N HIS A 9 -13.76 -1.19 -50.73
CA HIS A 9 -13.11 -2.48 -50.54
C HIS A 9 -11.62 -2.52 -50.96
N GLY A 10 -10.89 -1.43 -50.69
CA GLY A 10 -9.46 -1.35 -50.97
C GLY A 10 -8.61 -2.19 -49.97
N ASP A 11 -7.51 -2.72 -50.50
CA ASP A 11 -6.44 -3.32 -49.67
C ASP A 11 -5.14 -2.54 -49.89
N ILE A 12 -4.52 -2.08 -48.83
CA ILE A 12 -3.23 -1.38 -48.85
C ILE A 12 -2.23 -2.16 -48.04
N ARG A 13 -1.03 -2.36 -48.60
CA ARG A 13 0.10 -2.97 -47.90
C ARG A 13 1.33 -2.10 -48.02
N TYR A 14 1.95 -1.83 -46.87
CA TYR A 14 3.21 -1.14 -46.74
C TYR A 14 4.20 -1.97 -45.92
N ASP A 15 5.34 -2.34 -46.51
CA ASP A 15 6.36 -3.15 -45.86
C ASP A 15 7.75 -2.49 -46.00
N VAL A 16 8.46 -2.38 -44.89
CA VAL A 16 9.89 -2.09 -44.87
C VAL A 16 10.64 -3.43 -44.86
N LEU A 17 11.23 -3.81 -46.01
CA LEU A 17 11.75 -5.17 -46.25
C LEU A 17 12.76 -5.70 -45.24
N ASN A 18 13.55 -4.83 -44.60
CA ASN A 18 14.60 -5.21 -43.64
C ASN A 18 14.18 -4.98 -42.17
N ALA A 19 12.91 -4.72 -41.91
CA ALA A 19 12.41 -4.52 -40.56
C ALA A 19 11.87 -5.84 -39.96
N PRO A 20 12.03 -6.08 -38.66
CA PRO A 20 11.43 -7.24 -38.01
C PRO A 20 9.90 -7.13 -38.01
N GLN A 21 9.24 -8.24 -38.27
CA GLN A 21 7.78 -8.35 -38.18
C GLN A 21 7.39 -8.65 -36.72
N THR A 22 6.29 -8.05 -36.27
CA THR A 22 5.65 -8.37 -34.98
C THR A 22 4.29 -9.02 -35.26
N SER A 23 3.99 -10.14 -34.60
CA SER A 23 2.67 -10.77 -34.73
C SER A 23 1.69 -10.19 -33.70
N ASN A 24 0.46 -9.92 -34.14
CA ASN A 24 -0.66 -9.45 -33.30
C ASN A 24 -0.45 -8.10 -32.60
N LEU A 25 0.52 -7.29 -33.04
CA LEU A 25 0.75 -5.93 -32.58
C LEU A 25 0.92 -4.99 -33.77
N PHE A 26 0.50 -3.75 -33.59
CA PHE A 26 0.71 -2.70 -34.61
C PHE A 26 2.20 -2.49 -34.86
N ASN A 27 2.57 -2.50 -36.13
CA ASN A 27 3.94 -2.23 -36.56
C ASN A 27 3.96 -1.20 -37.68
N ALA A 28 4.38 0.03 -37.38
CA ALA A 28 4.42 1.11 -38.35
C ALA A 28 5.33 0.85 -39.57
N ARG A 29 6.19 -0.18 -39.53
CA ARG A 29 7.04 -0.63 -40.65
C ARG A 29 6.40 -1.73 -41.51
N HIS A 30 5.29 -2.28 -41.04
CA HIS A 30 4.52 -3.33 -41.72
C HIS A 30 3.04 -3.09 -41.51
N ILE A 31 2.44 -2.21 -42.33
CA ILE A 31 1.03 -1.85 -42.25
C ILE A 31 0.26 -2.61 -43.33
N ARG A 32 -0.82 -3.24 -42.92
CA ARG A 32 -1.76 -3.86 -43.87
C ARG A 32 -3.18 -3.50 -43.51
N LEU A 33 -3.76 -2.61 -44.34
CA LEU A 33 -5.16 -2.19 -44.25
C LEU A 33 -6.01 -3.07 -45.18
N LYS A 34 -7.08 -3.60 -44.64
CA LYS A 34 -8.10 -4.37 -45.36
C LYS A 34 -9.43 -3.66 -45.26
N ASN A 35 -10.30 -3.93 -46.21
CA ASN A 35 -11.64 -3.38 -46.28
C ASN A 35 -11.63 -1.82 -46.20
N LEU A 36 -10.66 -1.21 -46.85
CA LEU A 36 -10.54 0.23 -46.87
C LEU A 36 -11.70 0.85 -47.64
N GLU A 37 -12.48 1.68 -46.99
CA GLU A 37 -13.47 2.54 -47.61
C GLU A 37 -13.07 4.00 -47.36
N LEU A 38 -13.08 4.79 -48.42
CA LEU A 38 -12.70 6.21 -48.41
C LEU A 38 -13.65 7.02 -49.28
N ALA A 39 -14.30 8.01 -48.69
CA ALA A 39 -15.03 9.05 -49.40
C ALA A 39 -14.45 10.43 -49.06
N ALA A 40 -13.86 11.10 -50.01
CA ALA A 40 -13.25 12.42 -49.83
C ALA A 40 -13.60 13.37 -50.97
N MET A 41 -13.70 14.64 -50.64
CA MET A 41 -13.90 15.73 -51.59
C MET A 41 -12.75 16.73 -51.49
N LEU A 42 -12.37 17.32 -52.61
CA LEU A 42 -11.40 18.40 -52.69
C LEU A 42 -12.14 19.71 -53.07
N PRO A 43 -12.76 20.40 -52.11
CA PRO A 43 -13.53 21.61 -52.39
C PRO A 43 -12.66 22.77 -52.89
N MET A 44 -11.37 22.75 -52.57
CA MET A 44 -10.42 23.75 -53.02
C MET A 44 -9.06 23.12 -53.32
N ALA A 45 -8.52 23.40 -54.50
CA ALA A 45 -7.11 23.12 -54.81
C ALA A 45 -6.56 24.29 -55.64
N GLY A 46 -5.73 25.09 -55.00
CA GLY A 46 -4.99 26.19 -55.59
C GLY A 46 -3.50 25.90 -55.59
N ASN A 47 -2.70 26.81 -56.16
CA ASN A 47 -1.24 26.67 -56.19
C ASN A 47 -0.63 26.66 -54.78
N ASP A 48 -1.26 27.38 -53.83
CA ASP A 48 -0.74 27.58 -52.47
C ASP A 48 -1.71 27.12 -51.36
N SER A 49 -2.83 26.49 -51.74
CA SER A 49 -3.80 26.02 -50.73
C SER A 49 -4.61 24.82 -51.22
N ILE A 50 -4.84 23.90 -50.32
CA ILE A 50 -5.65 22.70 -50.58
C ILE A 50 -6.63 22.56 -49.40
N ALA A 51 -7.91 22.32 -49.76
CA ALA A 51 -8.88 21.85 -48.75
C ALA A 51 -9.33 20.45 -49.12
N VAL A 52 -9.30 19.57 -48.13
CA VAL A 52 -9.78 18.18 -48.26
C VAL A 52 -10.87 17.98 -47.22
N ARG A 53 -12.06 17.56 -47.63
CA ARG A 53 -13.11 17.12 -46.76
C ARG A 53 -13.18 15.58 -46.84
N LEU A 54 -12.91 14.93 -45.74
CA LEU A 54 -13.02 13.50 -45.59
C LEU A 54 -14.39 13.20 -44.99
N ASP A 55 -15.29 12.70 -45.81
CA ASP A 55 -16.66 12.37 -45.37
C ASP A 55 -16.75 10.99 -44.74
N HIS A 56 -15.83 10.06 -45.08
CA HIS A 56 -15.74 8.73 -44.51
C HIS A 56 -14.36 8.13 -44.76
N LEU A 57 -13.81 7.50 -43.71
CA LEU A 57 -12.67 6.61 -43.81
C LEU A 57 -12.86 5.47 -42.82
N SER A 58 -12.88 4.23 -43.31
CA SER A 58 -12.87 3.04 -42.48
C SER A 58 -11.85 2.05 -42.98
N ALA A 59 -11.27 1.25 -42.08
CA ALA A 59 -10.31 0.18 -42.39
C ALA A 59 -10.11 -0.76 -41.23
N THR A 60 -9.65 -1.98 -41.53
CA THR A 60 -9.16 -2.94 -40.55
C THR A 60 -7.68 -3.18 -40.77
N GLU A 61 -6.86 -2.94 -39.74
CA GLU A 61 -5.42 -3.20 -39.77
C GLU A 61 -5.11 -4.63 -39.30
N ALA A 62 -4.07 -5.26 -39.86
CA ALA A 62 -3.73 -6.67 -39.62
C ALA A 62 -3.43 -7.03 -38.16
N SER A 63 -3.05 -6.06 -37.32
CA SER A 63 -2.89 -6.24 -35.87
C SER A 63 -4.21 -6.41 -35.11
N GLY A 64 -5.35 -6.18 -35.79
CA GLY A 64 -6.68 -6.19 -35.18
C GLY A 64 -7.23 -4.82 -34.80
N PHE A 65 -6.53 -3.72 -35.13
CA PHE A 65 -7.08 -2.38 -34.98
C PHE A 65 -8.16 -2.13 -36.04
N ILE A 66 -9.33 -1.68 -35.60
CA ILE A 66 -10.49 -1.42 -36.45
C ILE A 66 -10.84 0.06 -36.35
N LEU A 67 -10.86 0.75 -37.50
CA LEU A 67 -11.40 2.09 -37.64
C LEU A 67 -12.75 1.99 -38.32
N ASN A 68 -13.84 2.27 -37.60
CA ASN A 68 -15.20 2.25 -38.17
C ASN A 68 -15.48 3.48 -38.99
N ASN A 69 -15.09 4.66 -38.52
CA ASN A 69 -15.26 5.91 -39.23
C ASN A 69 -14.26 6.96 -38.78
N LEU A 70 -13.77 7.76 -39.70
CA LEU A 70 -13.05 9.00 -39.45
C LEU A 70 -13.57 10.07 -40.44
N THR A 71 -14.00 11.19 -39.90
CA THR A 71 -14.42 12.35 -40.64
C THR A 71 -13.63 13.60 -40.25
N THR A 72 -13.30 14.46 -41.18
CA THR A 72 -12.59 15.69 -40.89
C THR A 72 -12.57 16.63 -42.11
N THR A 73 -12.28 17.90 -41.89
CA THR A 73 -11.92 18.85 -42.93
C THR A 73 -10.52 19.37 -42.68
N VAL A 74 -9.66 19.28 -43.69
CA VAL A 74 -8.25 19.68 -43.62
C VAL A 74 -8.01 20.83 -44.57
N TYR A 75 -7.49 21.92 -44.04
CA TYR A 75 -7.00 23.06 -44.83
C TYR A 75 -5.48 23.09 -44.75
N TYR A 76 -4.85 23.01 -45.89
CA TYR A 76 -3.40 23.02 -46.00
C TYR A 76 -2.93 24.25 -46.77
N THR A 77 -1.87 24.90 -46.27
CA THR A 77 -1.05 25.89 -46.96
C THR A 77 0.43 25.59 -46.73
N PRO A 78 1.38 26.16 -47.51
CA PRO A 78 2.81 26.00 -47.27
C PRO A 78 3.28 26.42 -45.86
N LYS A 79 2.47 27.18 -45.11
CA LYS A 79 2.80 27.73 -43.79
C LYS A 79 1.80 27.37 -42.68
N SER A 80 0.72 26.66 -43.00
CA SER A 80 -0.28 26.27 -42.00
C SER A 80 -1.00 24.98 -42.38
N LEU A 81 -1.39 24.24 -41.36
CA LEU A 81 -2.30 23.10 -41.44
C LEU A 81 -3.41 23.32 -40.41
N GLU A 82 -4.65 23.30 -40.87
CA GLU A 82 -5.82 23.36 -40.00
C GLU A 82 -6.66 22.11 -40.22
N ILE A 83 -6.98 21.41 -39.14
CA ILE A 83 -7.81 20.20 -39.09
C ILE A 83 -9.06 20.58 -38.29
N GLN A 84 -10.23 20.47 -38.88
CA GLN A 84 -11.51 20.85 -38.29
C GLN A 84 -12.44 19.64 -38.23
N CYS A 85 -13.29 19.61 -37.20
CA CYS A 85 -14.31 18.57 -37.02
C CYS A 85 -13.74 17.16 -37.18
N LEU A 86 -12.68 16.86 -36.46
CA LEU A 86 -12.09 15.52 -36.47
C LEU A 86 -12.88 14.61 -35.53
N ASP A 87 -13.70 13.72 -36.12
CA ASP A 87 -14.44 12.69 -35.40
C ASP A 87 -13.89 11.34 -35.76
N VAL A 88 -13.62 10.52 -34.73
CA VAL A 88 -13.05 9.18 -34.86
C VAL A 88 -13.95 8.19 -34.14
N SER A 89 -14.40 7.15 -34.83
CA SER A 89 -15.18 6.06 -34.28
C SER A 89 -14.46 4.72 -34.46
N LEU A 90 -14.24 4.00 -33.36
CA LEU A 90 -13.74 2.63 -33.28
C LEU A 90 -14.88 1.71 -32.81
N PRO A 91 -14.68 0.40 -32.66
CA PRO A 91 -15.76 -0.51 -32.25
C PRO A 91 -16.52 -0.10 -30.98
N ASN A 92 -15.81 0.44 -29.98
CA ASN A 92 -16.38 0.85 -28.69
C ASN A 92 -15.89 2.24 -28.23
N THR A 93 -15.25 3.01 -29.11
CA THR A 93 -14.66 4.32 -28.81
C THR A 93 -15.17 5.35 -29.80
N ASP A 94 -15.68 6.48 -29.31
CA ASP A 94 -16.02 7.64 -30.11
C ASP A 94 -15.33 8.89 -29.56
N MET A 95 -14.51 9.54 -30.39
CA MET A 95 -13.75 10.75 -30.03
C MET A 95 -14.09 11.88 -30.95
N ARG A 96 -14.38 13.05 -30.37
CA ARG A 96 -14.61 14.32 -31.09
C ARG A 96 -13.52 15.31 -30.71
N LEU A 97 -12.71 15.71 -31.68
CA LEU A 97 -11.64 16.64 -31.45
C LEU A 97 -12.02 18.05 -31.94
N GLY A 98 -11.64 19.04 -31.20
CA GLY A 98 -11.73 20.42 -31.58
C GLY A 98 -10.72 20.75 -32.69
N ASP A 99 -10.80 21.99 -33.18
CA ASP A 99 -9.92 22.45 -34.26
C ASP A 99 -8.44 22.39 -33.86
N ILE A 100 -7.64 21.81 -34.73
CA ILE A 100 -6.18 21.75 -34.59
C ILE A 100 -5.58 22.71 -35.62
N LYS A 101 -4.85 23.73 -35.14
CA LYS A 101 -4.20 24.73 -35.98
C LYS A 101 -2.70 24.70 -35.79
N LEU A 102 -1.98 24.35 -36.85
CA LEU A 102 -0.51 24.28 -36.84
C LEU A 102 0.03 25.39 -37.76
N ARG A 103 1.05 26.09 -37.29
CA ARG A 103 1.81 27.06 -38.06
C ARG A 103 3.26 26.61 -38.14
N TYR A 104 3.85 26.67 -39.31
CA TYR A 104 5.22 26.25 -39.58
C TYR A 104 5.86 27.08 -40.69
N ASP A 105 7.19 27.17 -40.67
CA ASP A 105 7.95 27.95 -41.67
C ASP A 105 8.12 27.18 -42.98
N SER A 106 8.14 25.86 -42.94
CA SER A 106 8.30 24.97 -44.10
C SER A 106 7.60 23.65 -43.91
N VAL A 107 7.15 23.02 -44.99
CA VAL A 107 6.45 21.72 -45.01
C VAL A 107 7.30 20.60 -44.40
N SER A 108 8.63 20.67 -44.54
CA SER A 108 9.57 19.68 -43.93
C SER A 108 9.45 19.60 -42.42
N LYS A 109 9.06 20.68 -41.75
CA LYS A 109 8.84 20.74 -40.31
C LYS A 109 7.58 20.00 -39.85
N LEU A 110 6.63 19.70 -40.72
CA LEU A 110 5.49 18.85 -40.37
C LEU A 110 5.89 17.46 -39.81
N LYS A 111 7.07 16.98 -40.20
CA LYS A 111 7.63 15.73 -39.62
C LYS A 111 7.97 15.85 -38.12
N THR A 112 8.01 17.07 -37.61
CA THR A 112 8.35 17.38 -36.21
C THR A 112 7.15 17.95 -35.43
N ILE A 113 5.93 17.69 -35.90
CA ILE A 113 4.70 18.06 -35.18
C ILE A 113 4.77 17.47 -33.76
N GLY A 114 4.40 18.25 -32.77
CA GLY A 114 4.47 17.89 -31.36
C GLY A 114 5.88 17.97 -30.76
N ARG A 115 6.95 18.00 -31.55
CA ARG A 115 8.32 18.20 -31.05
C ARG A 115 8.79 19.64 -31.14
N SER A 116 8.70 20.24 -32.32
CA SER A 116 9.11 21.64 -32.57
C SER A 116 7.96 22.57 -32.96
N ILE A 117 6.83 22.01 -33.36
CA ILE A 117 5.60 22.74 -33.62
C ILE A 117 4.63 22.46 -32.49
N PRO A 118 4.18 23.48 -31.72
CA PRO A 118 3.19 23.29 -30.68
C PRO A 118 1.85 22.89 -31.29
N VAL A 119 1.13 22.03 -30.60
CA VAL A 119 -0.20 21.54 -31.00
C VAL A 119 -1.21 21.96 -29.94
N THR A 120 -2.38 22.46 -30.39
CA THR A 120 -3.56 22.55 -29.53
C THR A 120 -4.27 21.22 -29.56
N LEU A 121 -4.44 20.60 -28.41
CA LEU A 121 -5.20 19.37 -28.23
C LEU A 121 -6.50 19.72 -27.50
N LYS A 122 -7.65 19.42 -28.12
CA LYS A 122 -8.94 19.58 -27.48
C LYS A 122 -9.83 18.40 -27.82
N LEU A 123 -10.06 17.53 -26.84
CA LEU A 123 -11.06 16.48 -26.94
C LEU A 123 -12.35 16.99 -26.28
N LEU A 124 -13.43 16.99 -27.05
CA LEU A 124 -14.69 17.60 -26.65
C LEU A 124 -15.50 16.70 -25.72
N ASP A 125 -16.36 17.31 -24.93
CA ASP A 125 -17.31 16.60 -24.07
C ASP A 125 -18.21 15.65 -24.91
N GLY A 126 -18.50 14.49 -24.35
CA GLY A 126 -19.22 13.42 -25.02
C GLY A 126 -18.32 12.50 -25.85
N SER A 127 -16.98 12.66 -25.74
CA SER A 127 -16.04 11.64 -26.20
C SER A 127 -15.91 10.54 -25.16
N HIS A 128 -15.97 9.29 -25.60
CA HIS A 128 -15.75 8.14 -24.75
C HIS A 128 -14.71 7.19 -25.36
N ILE A 129 -13.97 6.52 -24.50
CA ILE A 129 -12.88 5.63 -24.88
C ILE A 129 -13.04 4.29 -24.16
N THR A 130 -12.98 3.21 -24.92
CA THR A 130 -12.81 1.85 -24.41
C THR A 130 -11.36 1.42 -24.62
N PRO A 131 -10.54 1.30 -23.55
CA PRO A 131 -9.10 1.03 -23.68
C PRO A 131 -8.78 -0.22 -24.52
N SER A 132 -9.64 -1.25 -24.52
CA SER A 132 -9.41 -2.49 -25.30
C SER A 132 -9.32 -2.25 -26.80
N ASP A 133 -9.91 -1.18 -27.35
CA ASP A 133 -9.80 -0.85 -28.77
C ASP A 133 -8.36 -0.47 -29.16
N PHE A 134 -7.56 -0.02 -28.19
CA PHE A 134 -6.15 0.31 -28.36
C PHE A 134 -5.20 -0.85 -28.02
N SER A 135 -5.72 -2.04 -27.76
CA SER A 135 -4.91 -3.23 -27.40
C SER A 135 -3.89 -3.64 -28.49
N PRO A 136 -4.10 -3.41 -29.78
CA PRO A 136 -3.06 -3.65 -30.79
C PRO A 136 -1.81 -2.78 -30.62
N PHE A 137 -1.92 -1.63 -29.96
CA PHE A 137 -0.81 -0.73 -29.64
C PHE A 137 -0.24 -0.99 -28.25
N VAL A 138 -1.11 -1.31 -27.28
CA VAL A 138 -0.76 -1.54 -25.86
C VAL A 138 -1.47 -2.79 -25.36
N PRO A 139 -0.81 -3.98 -25.39
CA PRO A 139 -1.43 -5.26 -25.04
C PRO A 139 -2.10 -5.35 -23.67
N ALA A 140 -1.57 -4.61 -22.68
CA ALA A 140 -2.13 -4.55 -21.33
C ALA A 140 -3.59 -4.02 -21.27
N LEU A 141 -4.02 -3.28 -22.31
CA LEU A 141 -5.38 -2.71 -22.38
C LEU A 141 -6.44 -3.73 -22.83
N LYS A 142 -6.04 -4.92 -23.30
CA LYS A 142 -6.95 -5.92 -23.90
C LYS A 142 -8.07 -6.35 -22.95
N SER A 143 -7.81 -6.41 -21.67
CA SER A 143 -8.78 -6.81 -20.63
C SER A 143 -9.69 -5.67 -20.15
N MET A 144 -9.35 -4.41 -20.48
CA MET A 144 -10.07 -3.22 -20.06
C MET A 144 -11.15 -2.87 -21.08
N LYS A 145 -12.37 -3.39 -20.90
CA LYS A 145 -13.50 -3.27 -21.81
C LYS A 145 -14.55 -2.26 -21.34
N ASP A 146 -14.32 -1.63 -20.22
CA ASP A 146 -15.22 -0.62 -19.66
C ASP A 146 -15.04 0.71 -20.42
N ASP A 147 -16.11 1.50 -20.55
CA ASP A 147 -16.12 2.77 -21.25
C ASP A 147 -15.78 3.91 -20.30
N TYR A 148 -14.95 4.83 -20.75
CA TYR A 148 -14.52 6.02 -20.01
C TYR A 148 -14.88 7.27 -20.78
N ASP A 149 -15.60 8.18 -20.13
CA ASP A 149 -15.74 9.56 -20.66
C ASP A 149 -14.40 10.28 -20.51
N LEU A 150 -13.97 10.94 -21.57
CA LEU A 150 -12.69 11.63 -21.61
C LEU A 150 -12.83 13.03 -22.21
N ALA A 151 -12.28 14.02 -21.51
CA ALA A 151 -12.10 15.36 -22.04
C ALA A 151 -10.66 15.83 -21.79
N ILE A 152 -10.05 16.43 -22.79
CA ILE A 152 -8.68 16.94 -22.71
C ILE A 152 -8.62 18.31 -23.36
N GLU A 153 -7.98 19.27 -22.69
CA GLU A 153 -7.61 20.54 -23.29
C GLU A 153 -6.16 20.86 -22.93
N GLY A 154 -5.33 21.09 -23.92
CA GLY A 154 -3.93 21.37 -23.72
C GLY A 154 -3.29 22.04 -24.94
N TYR A 155 -2.12 22.63 -24.70
CA TYR A 155 -1.34 23.32 -25.74
C TYR A 155 0.15 23.17 -25.48
N GLY A 156 0.91 22.93 -26.50
CA GLY A 156 2.36 22.90 -26.41
C GLY A 156 3.02 21.87 -27.31
N THR A 157 4.26 21.52 -26.91
CA THR A 157 5.07 20.46 -27.52
C THR A 157 5.23 19.31 -26.54
N LEU A 158 5.77 18.17 -26.98
CA LEU A 158 6.09 17.05 -26.08
C LEU A 158 7.09 17.42 -24.98
N SER A 159 7.94 18.42 -25.23
CA SER A 159 8.90 18.92 -24.25
C SER A 159 8.36 20.05 -23.36
N ASP A 160 7.20 20.63 -23.70
CA ASP A 160 6.54 21.68 -22.91
C ASP A 160 5.03 21.69 -23.24
N LEU A 161 4.31 20.76 -22.60
CA LEU A 161 2.86 20.60 -22.79
C LEU A 161 2.13 21.12 -21.54
N THR A 162 1.36 22.19 -21.74
CA THR A 162 0.42 22.69 -20.72
C THR A 162 -0.92 21.98 -20.89
N ILE A 163 -1.36 21.27 -19.88
CA ILE A 163 -2.69 20.67 -19.78
C ILE A 163 -3.53 21.63 -18.96
N SER A 164 -4.47 22.32 -19.60
CA SER A 164 -5.41 23.22 -18.94
C SER A 164 -6.59 22.48 -18.33
N ALA A 165 -6.98 21.36 -18.92
CA ALA A 165 -7.98 20.45 -18.38
C ALA A 165 -7.75 19.03 -18.92
N PHE A 166 -7.74 18.08 -18.04
CA PHE A 166 -7.87 16.66 -18.30
C PHE A 166 -8.96 16.12 -17.39
N LYS A 167 -9.93 15.42 -17.92
CA LYS A 167 -10.98 14.77 -17.14
C LYS A 167 -11.18 13.37 -17.68
N ILE A 168 -11.25 12.41 -16.79
CA ILE A 168 -11.66 11.04 -17.10
C ILE A 168 -12.71 10.62 -16.09
N SER A 169 -13.80 10.03 -16.55
CA SER A 169 -14.85 9.53 -15.67
C SER A 169 -15.39 8.18 -16.13
N HIS A 170 -15.77 7.38 -15.13
CA HIS A 170 -16.42 6.08 -15.24
C HIS A 170 -17.25 5.88 -13.96
N PRO A 171 -18.32 5.09 -13.94
CA PRO A 171 -19.00 4.77 -12.69
C PRO A 171 -18.02 4.30 -11.60
N GLY A 172 -17.82 5.12 -10.56
CA GLY A 172 -16.85 4.86 -9.47
C GLY A 172 -15.44 5.43 -9.67
N LEU A 173 -15.17 6.13 -10.78
CA LEU A 173 -13.91 6.81 -11.04
C LEU A 173 -14.19 8.18 -11.66
N ALA A 174 -13.71 9.25 -11.05
CA ALA A 174 -13.67 10.58 -11.64
C ALA A 174 -12.33 11.22 -11.30
N LEU A 175 -11.53 11.55 -12.29
CA LEU A 175 -10.25 12.22 -12.13
C LEU A 175 -10.22 13.47 -13.00
N SER A 176 -9.66 14.55 -12.47
CA SER A 176 -9.33 15.75 -13.21
C SER A 176 -7.90 16.16 -12.91
N MET A 177 -7.20 16.65 -13.92
CA MET A 177 -5.80 17.02 -13.82
C MET A 177 -5.54 18.30 -14.62
N GLN A 178 -4.68 19.15 -14.10
CA GLN A 178 -4.10 20.29 -14.78
C GLN A 178 -2.62 20.43 -14.41
N GLY A 179 -1.84 21.08 -15.25
CA GLY A 179 -0.42 21.30 -14.98
C GLY A 179 0.41 21.33 -16.26
N ARG A 180 1.71 21.36 -16.10
CA ARG A 180 2.67 21.37 -17.19
C ARG A 180 3.48 20.09 -17.20
N ILE A 181 3.58 19.45 -18.35
CA ILE A 181 4.26 18.16 -18.51
C ILE A 181 5.31 18.25 -19.62
N ASN A 182 6.49 17.76 -19.35
CA ASN A 182 7.50 17.45 -20.35
C ASN A 182 7.52 15.93 -20.56
N VAL A 183 6.97 15.48 -21.68
CA VAL A 183 6.83 14.05 -22.00
C VAL A 183 8.21 13.43 -22.32
N ASP A 184 9.12 14.17 -22.95
CA ASP A 184 10.45 13.66 -23.35
C ASP A 184 11.34 13.35 -22.13
N SER A 185 11.28 14.20 -21.10
CA SER A 185 12.06 14.04 -19.86
C SER A 185 11.25 13.47 -18.70
N LEU A 186 9.97 13.18 -18.89
CA LEU A 186 9.03 12.74 -17.85
C LEU A 186 9.07 13.66 -16.62
N ARG A 187 8.95 14.97 -16.85
CA ARG A 187 8.85 15.99 -15.82
C ARG A 187 7.44 16.54 -15.75
N CYS A 188 6.99 16.83 -14.54
CA CYS A 188 5.78 17.61 -14.32
C CYS A 188 6.11 18.85 -13.47
N LYS A 189 5.34 19.90 -13.67
CA LYS A 189 5.41 21.13 -12.90
C LYS A 189 4.00 21.60 -12.60
N ASP A 190 3.77 21.97 -11.34
CA ASP A 190 2.48 22.48 -10.88
C ASP A 190 1.32 21.54 -11.29
N LEU A 191 1.57 20.22 -11.19
CA LEU A 191 0.55 19.21 -11.46
C LEU A 191 -0.44 19.20 -10.31
N HIS A 192 -1.71 19.49 -10.62
CA HIS A 192 -2.81 19.39 -9.69
C HIS A 192 -3.77 18.31 -10.14
N LEU A 193 -3.98 17.30 -9.32
CA LEU A 193 -4.87 16.16 -9.56
C LEU A 193 -5.98 16.14 -8.51
N LEU A 194 -7.22 16.23 -8.96
CA LEU A 194 -8.40 15.99 -8.13
C LEU A 194 -9.04 14.68 -8.54
N GLY A 195 -9.44 13.88 -7.56
CA GLY A 195 -10.03 12.59 -7.84
C GLY A 195 -11.10 12.16 -6.86
N SER A 196 -12.02 11.35 -7.37
CA SER A 196 -12.98 10.58 -6.58
C SER A 196 -13.04 9.17 -7.14
N ILE A 197 -12.72 8.19 -6.32
CA ILE A 197 -12.67 6.79 -6.71
C ILE A 197 -13.39 5.91 -5.69
N ARG A 198 -14.08 4.88 -6.18
CA ARG A 198 -14.48 3.75 -5.36
C ARG A 198 -13.36 2.74 -5.34
N ALA A 199 -12.77 2.52 -4.18
CA ALA A 199 -11.60 1.66 -4.02
C ALA A 199 -11.84 0.23 -4.55
N ALA A 200 -13.03 -0.33 -4.38
CA ALA A 200 -13.41 -1.65 -4.90
C ALA A 200 -13.35 -1.71 -6.45
N GLU A 201 -13.78 -0.64 -7.13
CA GLU A 201 -13.74 -0.59 -8.59
C GLU A 201 -12.31 -0.47 -9.13
N VAL A 202 -11.49 0.38 -8.47
CA VAL A 202 -10.07 0.50 -8.81
C VAL A 202 -9.33 -0.81 -8.53
N ALA A 203 -9.59 -1.48 -7.42
CA ALA A 203 -9.01 -2.79 -7.13
C ALA A 203 -9.36 -3.82 -8.23
N ALA A 204 -10.63 -3.85 -8.66
CA ALA A 204 -11.07 -4.72 -9.76
C ALA A 204 -10.42 -4.37 -11.10
N MET A 205 -10.21 -3.07 -11.39
CA MET A 205 -9.49 -2.63 -12.61
C MET A 205 -8.01 -3.05 -12.56
N LEU A 206 -7.34 -2.88 -11.42
CA LEU A 206 -5.94 -3.27 -11.23
C LEU A 206 -5.75 -4.77 -11.35
N ASP A 207 -6.70 -5.56 -10.84
CA ASP A 207 -6.71 -7.02 -10.99
C ASP A 207 -6.88 -7.43 -12.45
N LYS A 208 -7.86 -6.84 -13.16
CA LYS A 208 -8.07 -7.05 -14.61
C LYS A 208 -6.85 -6.68 -15.45
N ALA A 209 -6.11 -5.64 -15.06
CA ALA A 209 -4.89 -5.20 -15.76
C ALA A 209 -3.69 -6.15 -15.58
N GLN A 210 -3.80 -7.14 -14.71
CA GLN A 210 -2.76 -8.17 -14.45
C GLN A 210 -1.37 -7.58 -14.13
N LEU A 211 -1.34 -6.50 -13.35
CA LEU A 211 -0.10 -5.80 -12.97
C LEU A 211 0.73 -6.51 -11.89
N GLY A 212 0.39 -7.76 -11.54
CA GLY A 212 1.10 -8.55 -10.54
C GLY A 212 0.91 -8.05 -9.09
N ILE A 213 -0.17 -7.32 -8.84
CA ILE A 213 -0.53 -6.82 -7.50
C ILE A 213 -1.07 -7.98 -6.66
N SER A 214 -0.61 -8.11 -5.42
CA SER A 214 -1.06 -9.20 -4.54
C SER A 214 -2.54 -9.05 -4.17
N SER A 215 -3.26 -10.17 -4.05
CA SER A 215 -4.66 -10.19 -3.62
C SER A 215 -4.88 -9.55 -2.25
N LYS A 216 -3.90 -9.64 -1.35
CA LYS A 216 -3.93 -8.97 -0.05
C LYS A 216 -3.96 -7.45 -0.21
N LEU A 217 -3.08 -6.88 -1.05
CA LEU A 217 -3.04 -5.44 -1.28
C LEU A 217 -4.32 -4.94 -1.95
N LEU A 218 -4.90 -5.70 -2.90
CA LEU A 218 -6.19 -5.36 -3.50
C LEU A 218 -7.33 -5.36 -2.46
N ALA A 219 -7.33 -6.31 -1.53
CA ALA A 219 -8.30 -6.35 -0.44
C ALA A 219 -8.12 -5.15 0.52
N ASP A 220 -6.88 -4.78 0.86
CA ASP A 220 -6.57 -3.64 1.72
C ASP A 220 -7.01 -2.32 1.05
N ILE A 221 -6.76 -2.15 -0.26
CA ILE A 221 -7.27 -1.01 -1.05
C ILE A 221 -8.80 -0.96 -0.98
N THR A 222 -9.48 -2.09 -1.18
CA THR A 222 -10.95 -2.16 -1.18
C THR A 222 -11.56 -1.65 0.13
N ARG A 223 -10.89 -1.88 1.27
CA ARG A 223 -11.35 -1.43 2.60
C ARG A 223 -11.35 0.09 2.78
N LEU A 224 -10.62 0.83 1.96
CA LEU A 224 -10.61 2.29 2.00
C LEU A 224 -11.97 2.89 1.57
N GLY A 225 -12.83 2.12 0.88
CA GLY A 225 -14.16 2.54 0.46
C GLY A 225 -14.13 3.62 -0.62
N ASN A 226 -14.83 4.73 -0.40
CA ASN A 226 -14.77 5.89 -1.30
C ASN A 226 -13.57 6.76 -0.93
N VAL A 227 -12.71 7.03 -1.91
CA VAL A 227 -11.53 7.87 -1.75
C VAL A 227 -11.68 9.13 -2.59
N ARG A 228 -11.57 10.30 -1.96
CA ARG A 228 -11.39 11.58 -2.63
C ARG A 228 -9.96 12.02 -2.45
N MET A 229 -9.31 12.39 -3.53
CA MET A 229 -7.91 12.81 -3.52
C MET A 229 -7.76 14.22 -4.07
N ASP A 230 -6.82 14.95 -3.45
CA ASP A 230 -6.33 16.25 -3.89
C ASP A 230 -4.81 16.17 -3.81
N VAL A 231 -4.14 16.20 -4.96
CA VAL A 231 -2.70 15.98 -5.06
C VAL A 231 -2.06 17.10 -5.84
N ASN A 232 -1.06 17.73 -5.26
CA ASN A 232 -0.19 18.67 -5.97
C ASN A 232 1.21 18.06 -6.04
N ALA A 233 1.80 18.05 -7.23
CA ALA A 233 3.12 17.46 -7.42
C ALA A 233 3.94 18.19 -8.46
N SER A 234 5.22 18.27 -8.22
CA SER A 234 6.22 18.75 -9.18
C SER A 234 7.42 17.82 -9.15
N GLY A 235 8.11 17.66 -10.26
CA GLY A 235 9.31 16.84 -10.27
C GLY A 235 9.58 16.15 -11.60
N ASN A 236 10.34 15.10 -11.51
CA ASN A 236 10.69 14.25 -12.64
C ASN A 236 10.72 12.79 -12.19
N ARG A 237 11.00 11.87 -13.13
CA ARG A 237 11.03 10.43 -12.83
C ARG A 237 11.94 10.02 -11.65
N HIS A 238 12.89 10.87 -11.23
CA HIS A 238 13.83 10.55 -10.16
C HIS A 238 13.58 11.37 -8.88
N ASN A 239 12.99 12.54 -9.00
CA ASN A 239 12.75 13.43 -7.87
C ASN A 239 11.34 13.97 -7.95
N PHE A 240 10.54 13.66 -6.96
CA PHE A 240 9.19 14.16 -6.75
C PHE A 240 9.11 14.99 -5.48
N ASP A 241 8.41 16.09 -5.56
CA ASP A 241 8.04 16.96 -4.46
C ASP A 241 6.55 17.21 -4.55
N GLY A 242 5.82 17.12 -3.45
CA GLY A 242 4.39 17.34 -3.49
C GLY A 242 3.65 17.04 -2.20
N ASN A 243 2.38 17.36 -2.23
CA ASN A 243 1.45 17.05 -1.17
C ASN A 243 0.20 16.32 -1.69
N ALA A 244 -0.40 15.52 -0.83
CA ALA A 244 -1.62 14.79 -1.12
C ALA A 244 -2.55 14.79 0.08
N ILE A 245 -3.84 15.02 -0.15
CA ILE A 245 -4.89 14.83 0.85
C ILE A 245 -5.82 13.73 0.34
N LEU A 246 -5.89 12.63 1.08
CA LEU A 246 -6.74 11.49 0.80
C LEU A 246 -7.86 11.42 1.85
N ARG A 247 -9.10 11.69 1.43
CA ARG A 247 -10.29 11.52 2.26
C ARG A 247 -10.95 10.21 1.88
N THR A 248 -10.89 9.26 2.79
CA THR A 248 -11.42 7.90 2.61
C THR A 248 -12.70 7.69 3.43
N SER A 249 -13.39 6.58 3.22
CA SER A 249 -14.52 6.19 4.09
C SER A 249 -14.08 5.79 5.50
N VAL A 250 -12.79 5.57 5.72
CA VAL A 250 -12.24 5.11 7.01
C VAL A 250 -11.41 6.18 7.73
N GLY A 251 -11.24 7.38 7.16
CA GLY A 251 -10.53 8.51 7.74
C GLY A 251 -9.80 9.35 6.70
N ILE A 252 -8.95 10.28 7.15
CA ILE A 252 -8.22 11.23 6.31
C ILE A 252 -6.71 11.02 6.49
N VAL A 253 -5.98 11.04 5.39
CA VAL A 253 -4.51 11.02 5.35
C VAL A 253 -4.02 12.21 4.54
N SER A 254 -3.15 13.02 5.13
CA SER A 254 -2.43 14.08 4.44
C SER A 254 -0.95 13.70 4.39
N ILE A 255 -0.33 13.87 3.23
CA ILE A 255 1.08 13.58 3.01
C ILE A 255 1.72 14.82 2.42
N ASP A 256 2.84 15.25 2.95
CA ASP A 256 3.69 16.30 2.39
C ASP A 256 5.13 15.80 2.37
N GLY A 257 5.84 15.92 1.25
CA GLY A 257 7.21 15.45 1.22
C GLY A 257 7.83 15.29 -0.15
N THR A 258 9.04 14.77 -0.11
CA THR A 258 9.88 14.51 -1.28
C THR A 258 10.24 13.03 -1.38
N LEU A 259 10.28 12.53 -2.60
CA LEU A 259 10.76 11.19 -2.94
C LEU A 259 11.81 11.29 -4.02
N SER A 260 13.00 10.78 -3.76
CA SER A 260 14.12 10.78 -4.70
C SER A 260 14.58 9.36 -5.02
N ALA A 261 14.83 9.07 -6.28
CA ALA A 261 15.44 7.82 -6.71
C ALA A 261 16.93 8.07 -7.03
N LYS A 262 17.83 7.40 -6.32
CA LYS A 262 19.29 7.53 -6.49
C LYS A 262 19.80 6.77 -7.74
N ASP A 263 19.02 5.84 -8.26
CA ASP A 263 19.38 4.97 -9.38
C ASP A 263 18.26 4.86 -10.42
N LYS A 264 18.61 4.39 -11.62
CA LYS A 264 17.66 4.24 -12.73
C LYS A 264 16.68 3.08 -12.55
N SER A 265 16.99 2.13 -11.70
CA SER A 265 16.15 0.97 -11.41
C SER A 265 15.06 1.27 -10.35
N PHE A 266 15.14 2.42 -9.70
CA PHE A 266 14.30 2.78 -8.55
C PHE A 266 14.45 1.79 -7.38
N ASP A 267 15.62 1.20 -7.26
CA ASP A 267 15.92 0.31 -6.14
C ASP A 267 16.31 1.10 -4.89
N CYS A 268 17.11 2.15 -5.06
CA CYS A 268 17.51 3.05 -3.98
C CYS A 268 16.65 4.32 -4.00
N LEU A 269 15.82 4.48 -2.99
CA LEU A 269 14.94 5.64 -2.80
C LEU A 269 15.32 6.39 -1.52
N THR A 270 15.24 7.71 -1.56
CA THR A 270 15.26 8.56 -0.37
C THR A 270 13.88 9.18 -0.21
N ALA A 271 13.26 9.02 0.93
CA ALA A 271 11.97 9.59 1.28
C ALA A 271 12.14 10.55 2.46
N ASN A 272 11.61 11.77 2.31
CA ASN A 272 11.47 12.72 3.40
C ASN A 272 10.03 13.22 3.36
N ALA A 273 9.23 12.84 4.36
CA ALA A 273 7.80 13.08 4.34
C ALA A 273 7.21 13.19 5.73
N THR A 274 6.22 14.07 5.87
CA THR A 274 5.30 14.10 7.00
C THR A 274 3.95 13.53 6.58
N VAL A 275 3.41 12.63 7.37
CA VAL A 275 2.11 11.99 7.15
C VAL A 275 1.21 12.29 8.33
N ASP A 276 0.18 13.12 8.13
CA ASP A 276 -0.86 13.40 9.10
C ASP A 276 -2.06 12.48 8.89
N ILE A 277 -2.50 11.84 9.95
CA ILE A 277 -3.59 10.87 9.94
C ILE A 277 -4.68 11.34 10.89
N GLN A 278 -5.92 11.41 10.41
CA GLN A 278 -7.07 11.87 11.20
C GLN A 278 -8.18 10.82 11.16
N ASP A 279 -8.58 10.35 12.34
CA ASP A 279 -9.71 9.42 12.56
C ASP A 279 -9.69 8.17 11.66
N ILE A 280 -8.52 7.68 11.26
CA ILE A 280 -8.41 6.44 10.50
C ILE A 280 -8.84 5.25 11.37
N ASN A 281 -9.82 4.49 10.90
CA ASN A 281 -10.20 3.23 11.56
C ASN A 281 -9.21 2.12 11.17
N LEU A 282 -8.16 1.94 11.98
CA LEU A 282 -7.12 0.94 11.77
C LEU A 282 -7.69 -0.49 11.79
N GLY A 283 -8.72 -0.75 12.60
CA GLY A 283 -9.36 -2.06 12.68
C GLY A 283 -10.00 -2.49 11.36
N LEU A 284 -10.63 -1.56 10.66
CA LEU A 284 -11.17 -1.80 9.33
C LEU A 284 -10.06 -1.98 8.28
N VAL A 285 -9.01 -1.13 8.32
CA VAL A 285 -7.91 -1.19 7.36
C VAL A 285 -7.09 -2.48 7.52
N MET A 286 -6.72 -2.82 8.77
CA MET A 286 -5.84 -3.97 9.07
C MET A 286 -6.60 -5.28 9.31
N ALA A 287 -7.94 -5.27 9.32
CA ALA A 287 -8.79 -6.39 9.71
C ALA A 287 -8.48 -6.94 11.13
N GLU A 288 -8.20 -6.06 12.08
CA GLU A 288 -7.92 -6.37 13.49
C GLU A 288 -8.97 -5.73 14.37
N ALA A 289 -9.87 -6.55 14.91
CA ALA A 289 -11.07 -6.08 15.63
C ALA A 289 -10.75 -5.31 16.94
N ARG A 290 -9.55 -5.47 17.49
CA ARG A 290 -9.13 -4.76 18.71
C ARG A 290 -8.68 -3.33 18.44
N LEU A 291 -8.28 -3.03 17.21
CA LEU A 291 -7.92 -1.68 16.79
C LEU A 291 -9.16 -0.90 16.39
N GLY A 292 -9.21 0.36 16.74
CA GLY A 292 -10.24 1.30 16.35
C GLY A 292 -9.65 2.52 15.65
N LYS A 293 -10.06 3.71 16.07
CA LYS A 293 -9.62 4.97 15.49
C LYS A 293 -8.17 5.31 15.85
N PHE A 294 -7.51 5.97 14.92
CA PHE A 294 -6.15 6.47 15.07
C PHE A 294 -6.06 7.90 14.55
N THR A 295 -5.43 8.77 15.32
CA THR A 295 -5.08 10.15 14.95
C THR A 295 -3.65 10.42 15.39
N GLY A 296 -2.83 11.00 14.52
CA GLY A 296 -1.44 11.32 14.81
C GLY A 296 -0.67 11.74 13.58
N SER A 297 0.61 12.02 13.75
CA SER A 297 1.54 12.36 12.69
C SER A 297 2.75 11.43 12.68
N ILE A 298 3.31 11.23 11.50
CA ILE A 298 4.51 10.40 11.28
C ILE A 298 5.47 11.20 10.41
N ASP A 299 6.67 11.48 10.91
CA ASP A 299 7.77 12.05 10.14
C ASP A 299 8.73 10.93 9.73
N ILE A 300 9.13 10.93 8.47
CA ILE A 300 10.00 9.91 7.87
C ILE A 300 11.15 10.63 7.18
N ASP A 301 12.38 10.27 7.52
CA ASP A 301 13.58 10.64 6.76
C ASP A 301 14.43 9.38 6.57
N ALA A 302 14.30 8.73 5.43
CA ALA A 302 14.87 7.41 5.24
C ALA A 302 15.34 7.14 3.81
N ASP A 303 16.45 6.40 3.72
CA ASP A 303 16.93 5.72 2.54
C ASP A 303 16.36 4.29 2.50
N ILE A 304 15.76 3.91 1.39
CA ILE A 304 15.07 2.62 1.22
C ILE A 304 15.76 1.83 0.11
N ILE A 305 16.14 0.59 0.36
CA ILE A 305 16.62 -0.36 -0.65
C ILE A 305 15.55 -1.45 -0.84
N ARG A 306 14.80 -1.34 -1.95
CA ARG A 306 13.65 -2.20 -2.24
C ARG A 306 14.01 -3.66 -2.41
N SER A 307 15.09 -3.95 -3.16
CA SER A 307 15.58 -5.32 -3.41
C SER A 307 15.97 -6.04 -2.11
N ARG A 308 16.54 -5.31 -1.16
CA ARG A 308 16.94 -5.84 0.15
C ARG A 308 15.83 -5.79 1.20
N ARG A 309 14.72 -5.07 0.92
CA ARG A 309 13.67 -4.77 1.91
C ARG A 309 14.27 -4.17 3.18
N SER A 310 15.22 -3.25 3.02
CA SER A 310 15.89 -2.55 4.11
C SER A 310 15.70 -1.05 3.97
N PHE A 311 15.69 -0.36 5.09
CA PHE A 311 15.68 1.09 5.15
C PHE A 311 16.69 1.58 6.20
N ALA A 312 17.26 2.75 5.97
CA ALA A 312 18.12 3.42 6.95
C ALA A 312 17.64 4.85 7.12
N GLY A 313 17.42 5.26 8.34
CA GLY A 313 16.96 6.60 8.65
C GLY A 313 16.10 6.67 9.90
N ASP A 314 15.52 7.83 10.10
CA ASP A 314 14.75 8.18 11.26
C ASP A 314 13.24 8.16 10.96
N VAL A 315 12.48 7.65 11.90
CA VAL A 315 11.01 7.70 11.90
C VAL A 315 10.56 8.20 13.26
N SER A 316 9.77 9.27 13.27
CA SER A 316 9.15 9.79 14.47
C SER A 316 7.64 9.74 14.31
N ALA A 317 6.93 9.24 15.30
CA ALA A 317 5.47 9.22 15.31
C ALA A 317 4.96 9.86 16.60
N GLN A 318 4.06 10.82 16.44
CA GLN A 318 3.26 11.38 17.54
C GLN A 318 1.84 10.87 17.37
N ILE A 319 1.38 10.09 18.32
CA ILE A 319 0.04 9.51 18.34
C ILE A 319 -0.80 10.32 19.31
N ASP A 320 -1.66 11.17 18.77
CA ASP A 320 -2.56 12.02 19.57
C ASP A 320 -3.68 11.20 20.20
N ALA A 321 -4.17 10.20 19.46
CA ALA A 321 -5.19 9.27 19.94
C ALA A 321 -5.14 7.93 19.19
N ILE A 322 -5.24 6.83 19.94
CA ILE A 322 -5.42 5.49 19.40
C ILE A 322 -6.46 4.72 20.21
N GLU A 323 -7.39 4.07 19.52
CA GLU A 323 -8.39 3.20 20.15
C GLU A 323 -7.90 1.74 20.12
N TRP A 324 -7.86 1.12 21.31
CA TRP A 324 -7.53 -0.28 21.51
C TRP A 324 -8.54 -0.95 22.45
N ASN A 325 -9.13 -2.06 22.05
CA ASN A 325 -10.20 -2.76 22.79
C ASN A 325 -11.35 -1.85 23.22
N GLY A 326 -11.71 -0.83 22.40
CA GLY A 326 -12.77 0.14 22.71
C GLY A 326 -12.38 1.22 23.73
N GLN A 327 -11.10 1.30 24.12
CA GLN A 327 -10.55 2.36 24.98
C GLN A 327 -9.66 3.28 24.17
N MET A 328 -9.74 4.58 24.44
CA MET A 328 -8.89 5.60 23.81
C MET A 328 -7.64 5.83 24.65
N TYR A 329 -6.49 5.92 23.99
CA TYR A 329 -5.19 6.25 24.57
C TYR A 329 -4.63 7.46 23.84
N HIS A 330 -4.05 8.40 24.59
CA HIS A 330 -3.52 9.66 24.08
C HIS A 330 -2.04 9.81 24.43
N ASP A 331 -1.40 10.80 23.79
CA ASP A 331 -0.03 11.25 24.12
C ASP A 331 1.04 10.14 24.08
N ILE A 332 1.07 9.40 22.94
CA ILE A 332 2.10 8.39 22.72
C ILE A 332 3.09 8.92 21.68
N VAL A 333 4.37 8.88 22.02
CA VAL A 333 5.47 9.26 21.13
C VAL A 333 6.34 8.04 20.88
N VAL A 334 6.65 7.80 19.62
CA VAL A 334 7.59 6.77 19.17
C VAL A 334 8.66 7.43 18.33
N GLN A 335 9.92 7.23 18.69
CA GLN A 335 11.06 7.66 17.89
C GLN A 335 11.91 6.44 17.56
N GLY A 336 12.20 6.26 16.29
CA GLY A 336 12.94 5.09 15.83
C GLY A 336 13.98 5.44 14.79
N ASN A 337 15.04 4.65 14.80
CA ASN A 337 16.10 4.69 13.80
C ASN A 337 16.38 3.28 13.31
N SER A 338 16.69 3.14 12.04
CA SER A 338 17.09 1.85 11.45
C SER A 338 18.28 2.03 10.52
N ASP A 339 19.01 0.96 10.30
CA ASP A 339 20.11 0.91 9.34
C ASP A 339 19.86 -0.10 8.19
N LEU A 340 20.75 -0.07 7.21
CA LEU A 340 20.66 -0.97 6.05
C LEU A 340 20.94 -2.44 6.38
N ASP A 341 21.50 -2.72 7.53
CA ASP A 341 21.75 -4.09 8.04
C ASP A 341 20.51 -4.66 8.72
N ARG A 342 19.40 -3.92 8.65
CA ARG A 342 18.08 -4.27 9.22
C ARG A 342 18.08 -4.34 10.74
N THR A 343 18.93 -3.57 11.38
CA THR A 343 18.82 -3.31 12.82
C THR A 343 18.00 -2.06 13.06
N PHE A 344 17.37 -1.97 14.20
CA PHE A 344 16.60 -0.80 14.60
C PHE A 344 16.71 -0.55 16.09
N VAL A 345 16.54 0.70 16.45
CA VAL A 345 16.33 1.16 17.83
C VAL A 345 15.08 2.02 17.83
N ALA A 346 14.23 1.84 18.82
CA ALA A 346 13.02 2.64 18.98
C ALA A 346 12.77 2.95 20.46
N ASP A 347 12.48 4.22 20.73
CA ASP A 347 12.03 4.71 22.03
C ASP A 347 10.52 4.99 21.98
N LEU A 348 9.79 4.48 22.96
CA LEU A 348 8.37 4.72 23.14
C LEU A 348 8.14 5.40 24.49
N THR A 349 7.38 6.47 24.47
CA THR A 349 6.86 7.13 25.66
C THR A 349 5.35 7.29 25.51
N ALA A 350 4.60 6.78 26.48
CA ALA A 350 3.15 6.90 26.53
C ALA A 350 2.75 7.44 27.90
N ASN A 351 2.14 8.63 27.93
CA ASN A 351 1.60 9.28 29.12
C ASN A 351 0.08 9.33 28.98
N THR A 352 -0.57 8.20 29.24
CA THR A 352 -1.99 8.02 28.99
C THR A 352 -2.81 8.08 30.28
N GLU A 353 -4.12 8.21 30.17
CA GLU A 353 -5.02 8.07 31.33
C GLU A 353 -4.97 6.68 31.97
N ALA A 354 -4.48 5.68 31.23
CA ALA A 354 -4.28 4.34 31.75
C ALA A 354 -3.01 4.19 32.59
N GLY A 355 -2.08 5.17 32.53
CA GLY A 355 -0.78 5.17 33.20
C GLY A 355 0.37 5.51 32.26
N ASN A 356 1.59 5.45 32.76
CA ASN A 356 2.80 5.83 32.05
C ASN A 356 3.61 4.59 31.64
N ILE A 357 4.09 4.60 30.39
CA ILE A 357 4.95 3.55 29.86
C ILE A 357 6.12 4.21 29.14
N VAL A 358 7.34 3.81 29.49
CA VAL A 358 8.56 4.17 28.77
C VAL A 358 9.24 2.88 28.35
N ALA A 359 9.55 2.75 27.08
CA ALA A 359 10.22 1.57 26.56
C ALA A 359 11.32 1.93 25.57
N ASN A 360 12.45 1.23 25.66
CA ASN A 360 13.48 1.18 24.64
C ASN A 360 13.44 -0.21 24.01
N ILE A 361 13.42 -0.26 22.69
CA ILE A 361 13.31 -1.47 21.90
C ILE A 361 14.44 -1.46 20.87
N GLU A 362 15.28 -2.48 20.91
CA GLU A 362 16.36 -2.67 19.94
C GLU A 362 16.19 -4.03 19.27
N GLY A 363 16.57 -4.14 18.01
CA GLY A 363 16.43 -5.43 17.36
C GLY A 363 16.91 -5.51 15.93
N SER A 364 16.63 -6.67 15.35
CA SER A 364 16.86 -6.95 13.94
C SER A 364 15.60 -7.57 13.33
N TYR A 365 15.16 -7.00 12.21
CA TYR A 365 14.09 -7.56 11.39
C TYR A 365 14.61 -8.43 10.24
N ASP A 366 15.88 -8.82 10.27
CA ASP A 366 16.41 -9.82 9.34
C ASP A 366 15.72 -11.16 9.59
N THR A 367 15.00 -11.65 8.57
CA THR A 367 14.24 -12.91 8.65
C THR A 367 15.11 -14.14 8.91
N SER A 368 16.42 -14.07 8.65
CA SER A 368 17.38 -15.15 8.90
C SER A 368 17.89 -15.16 10.34
N ALA A 369 17.93 -14.00 11.00
CA ALA A 369 18.44 -13.83 12.34
C ALA A 369 17.67 -12.71 13.09
N PRO A 370 16.36 -12.86 13.30
CA PRO A 370 15.58 -11.87 14.02
C PRO A 370 16.00 -11.82 15.49
N ALA A 371 16.10 -10.60 16.01
CA ALA A 371 16.47 -10.36 17.40
C ALA A 371 15.64 -9.20 17.97
N LEU A 372 15.36 -9.26 19.27
CA LEU A 372 14.62 -8.24 20.01
C LEU A 372 15.18 -8.10 21.40
N SER A 373 15.62 -6.90 21.75
CA SER A 373 15.91 -6.45 23.11
C SER A 373 14.87 -5.43 23.53
N LEU A 374 14.33 -5.54 24.71
CA LEU A 374 13.33 -4.65 25.28
C LEU A 374 13.73 -4.27 26.70
N ALA A 375 13.68 -2.99 27.00
CA ALA A 375 13.71 -2.45 28.35
C ALA A 375 12.50 -1.51 28.51
N ALA A 376 11.57 -1.83 29.40
CA ALA A 376 10.39 -1.03 29.61
C ALA A 376 10.12 -0.79 31.10
N THR A 377 9.64 0.39 31.44
CA THR A 377 9.15 0.78 32.76
C THR A 377 7.67 1.13 32.65
N ILE A 378 6.87 0.49 33.48
CA ILE A 378 5.43 0.69 33.60
C ILE A 378 5.14 1.30 34.94
N GLN A 379 4.41 2.42 34.97
CA GLN A 379 4.06 3.15 36.17
C GLN A 379 2.58 3.49 36.20
N ASP A 380 1.95 3.15 37.32
CA ASP A 380 0.54 3.48 37.64
C ASP A 380 -0.47 3.01 36.57
N VAL A 381 -0.20 1.91 35.87
CA VAL A 381 -1.03 1.43 34.77
C VAL A 381 -2.22 0.61 35.29
N TYR A 382 -3.44 0.99 34.93
CA TYR A 382 -4.65 0.24 35.20
C TYR A 382 -4.88 -0.87 34.17
N LEU A 383 -4.72 -2.14 34.56
CA LEU A 383 -4.88 -3.31 33.68
C LEU A 383 -6.28 -3.42 33.08
N GLN A 384 -7.31 -2.99 33.81
CA GLN A 384 -8.67 -2.93 33.33
C GLN A 384 -8.82 -1.97 32.15
N THR A 385 -8.22 -0.79 32.23
CA THR A 385 -8.24 0.19 31.15
C THR A 385 -7.54 -0.33 29.89
N LEU A 386 -6.50 -1.16 30.05
CA LEU A 386 -5.85 -1.84 28.92
C LEU A 386 -6.67 -3.02 28.34
N GLY A 387 -7.81 -3.36 28.95
CA GLY A 387 -8.60 -4.51 28.52
C GLY A 387 -7.87 -5.86 28.69
N VAL A 388 -6.84 -5.91 29.54
CA VAL A 388 -6.03 -7.12 29.72
C VAL A 388 -6.70 -8.09 30.67
N SER A 389 -7.32 -7.60 31.74
CA SER A 389 -7.98 -8.47 32.73
C SER A 389 -8.87 -7.70 33.67
N ASP A 390 -10.13 -8.14 33.79
CA ASP A 390 -11.09 -7.64 34.79
C ASP A 390 -10.77 -8.17 36.21
N LYS A 391 -9.90 -9.19 36.29
CA LYS A 391 -9.51 -9.82 37.55
C LYS A 391 -8.78 -8.88 38.51
N TYR A 392 -8.14 -7.85 37.95
CA TYR A 392 -7.38 -6.84 38.67
C TYR A 392 -8.05 -5.44 38.61
N GLU A 393 -9.36 -5.41 38.65
CA GLU A 393 -10.13 -4.17 38.67
C GLU A 393 -9.72 -3.25 39.83
N GLY A 394 -9.42 -1.99 39.49
CA GLY A 394 -8.97 -0.96 40.42
C GLY A 394 -7.51 -1.08 40.89
N TYR A 395 -6.78 -2.08 40.40
CA TYR A 395 -5.34 -2.21 40.70
C TYR A 395 -4.49 -1.42 39.71
N LYS A 396 -3.52 -0.71 40.25
CA LYS A 396 -2.43 -0.09 39.51
C LYS A 396 -1.27 -1.06 39.41
N LEU A 397 -0.70 -1.17 38.23
CA LEU A 397 0.47 -1.98 37.92
C LEU A 397 1.71 -1.08 37.83
N ASN A 398 2.75 -1.46 38.56
CA ASN A 398 4.10 -0.93 38.42
C ASN A 398 5.03 -2.12 38.12
N ALA A 399 5.91 -2.00 37.12
CA ALA A 399 6.86 -3.05 36.76
C ALA A 399 8.02 -2.50 35.91
N GLU A 400 9.15 -3.19 35.97
CA GLU A 400 10.25 -3.10 35.02
C GLU A 400 10.28 -4.37 34.19
N ILE A 401 10.22 -4.25 32.86
CA ILE A 401 10.23 -5.38 31.93
C ILE A 401 11.52 -5.36 31.13
N GLY A 402 12.24 -6.47 31.10
CA GLY A 402 13.38 -6.68 30.23
C GLY A 402 13.20 -7.93 29.39
N ALA A 403 13.63 -7.88 28.15
CA ALA A 403 13.68 -9.05 27.28
C ALA A 403 14.93 -8.98 26.40
N ASP A 404 15.48 -10.16 26.12
CA ASP A 404 16.52 -10.34 25.11
C ASP A 404 16.24 -11.68 24.42
N LEU A 405 15.77 -11.58 23.19
CA LEU A 405 15.24 -12.70 22.44
C LEU A 405 15.90 -12.76 21.06
N GLN A 406 16.30 -13.96 20.65
CA GLN A 406 16.80 -14.27 19.32
C GLN A 406 15.99 -15.41 18.73
N GLY A 407 15.65 -15.32 17.45
CA GLY A 407 14.92 -16.37 16.75
C GLY A 407 13.47 -16.01 16.44
N ARG A 408 12.74 -17.00 15.98
CA ARG A 408 11.36 -16.87 15.53
C ARG A 408 10.42 -17.64 16.44
N ILE A 409 9.39 -16.98 16.95
CA ILE A 409 8.43 -17.57 17.90
C ILE A 409 7.65 -18.79 17.34
N ASP A 410 7.58 -18.91 16.00
CA ASP A 410 6.94 -20.02 15.31
C ASP A 410 7.85 -21.25 15.13
N THR A 411 9.16 -21.11 15.34
CA THR A 411 10.15 -22.17 15.12
C THR A 411 11.08 -22.38 16.31
N TRP A 412 11.81 -21.35 16.72
CA TRP A 412 12.77 -21.42 17.80
C TRP A 412 13.02 -20.03 18.40
N VAL A 413 13.20 -19.96 19.70
CA VAL A 413 13.59 -18.74 20.41
C VAL A 413 14.64 -19.06 21.44
N ASN A 414 15.69 -18.26 21.48
CA ASN A 414 16.67 -18.22 22.55
C ASN A 414 16.56 -16.90 23.31
N GLY A 415 16.85 -16.92 24.60
CA GLY A 415 16.90 -15.72 25.40
C GLY A 415 15.97 -15.73 26.58
N TYR A 416 15.56 -14.54 27.01
CA TYR A 416 14.73 -14.42 28.20
C TYR A 416 13.76 -13.26 28.13
N VAL A 417 12.69 -13.36 28.94
CA VAL A 417 11.82 -12.26 29.36
C VAL A 417 11.82 -12.19 30.87
N GLN A 418 12.03 -11.02 31.42
CA GLN A 418 12.12 -10.79 32.87
C GLN A 418 11.21 -9.62 33.27
N VAL A 419 10.46 -9.79 34.35
CA VAL A 419 9.69 -8.76 35.00
C VAL A 419 10.25 -8.57 36.40
N LYS A 420 10.65 -7.37 36.73
CA LYS A 420 11.19 -6.97 38.02
C LYS A 420 10.27 -5.96 38.71
N LYS A 421 10.35 -5.90 40.03
CA LYS A 421 9.62 -4.95 40.86
C LYS A 421 8.13 -4.88 40.51
N LEU A 422 7.56 -6.04 40.20
CA LEU A 422 6.15 -6.17 39.87
C LEU A 422 5.31 -5.86 41.11
N ARG A 423 4.50 -4.81 41.01
CA ARG A 423 3.64 -4.37 42.12
C ARG A 423 2.25 -4.07 41.61
N PHE A 424 1.25 -4.73 42.23
CA PHE A 424 -0.16 -4.41 42.04
C PHE A 424 -0.66 -3.70 43.28
N GLU A 425 -1.04 -2.46 43.16
CA GLU A 425 -1.51 -1.58 44.23
C GLU A 425 -3.01 -1.33 44.11
N HIS A 426 -3.74 -1.43 45.21
CA HIS A 426 -5.15 -1.09 45.28
C HIS A 426 -5.41 -0.26 46.55
N PRO A 427 -6.26 0.78 46.50
CA PRO A 427 -6.50 1.65 47.65
C PRO A 427 -7.04 0.94 48.89
N GLU A 428 -7.84 -0.12 48.70
CA GLU A 428 -8.58 -0.81 49.78
C GLU A 428 -8.15 -2.26 49.99
N LYS A 429 -7.26 -2.81 49.17
CA LYS A 429 -6.85 -4.23 49.23
C LYS A 429 -5.33 -4.36 49.39
N PRO A 430 -4.83 -5.45 49.96
CA PRO A 430 -3.39 -5.66 50.09
C PRO A 430 -2.68 -5.63 48.72
N SER A 431 -1.54 -4.98 48.67
CA SER A 431 -0.66 -5.01 47.50
C SER A 431 -0.11 -6.41 47.26
N ILE A 432 0.14 -6.73 46.00
CA ILE A 432 0.82 -7.93 45.56
C ILE A 432 2.17 -7.50 45.01
N GLU A 433 3.25 -7.99 45.58
CA GLU A 433 4.60 -7.62 45.19
C GLU A 433 5.41 -8.87 44.84
N LEU A 434 6.12 -8.80 43.70
CA LEU A 434 7.08 -9.80 43.26
C LEU A 434 8.35 -9.09 42.81
N ASP A 435 9.48 -9.52 43.34
CA ASP A 435 10.76 -8.91 43.03
C ASP A 435 11.27 -9.32 41.67
N ASN A 436 11.00 -10.57 41.25
CA ASN A 436 11.51 -11.09 40.02
C ASN A 436 10.64 -12.25 39.45
N ILE A 437 10.36 -12.18 38.15
CA ILE A 437 9.87 -13.30 37.36
C ILE A 437 10.73 -13.34 36.10
N ARG A 438 11.45 -14.42 35.86
CA ARG A 438 12.25 -14.64 34.67
C ARG A 438 11.84 -15.92 33.97
N LEU A 439 11.53 -15.79 32.68
CA LEU A 439 11.31 -16.90 31.76
C LEU A 439 12.47 -16.94 30.79
N SER A 440 13.11 -18.06 30.58
CA SER A 440 14.18 -18.23 29.60
C SER A 440 13.99 -19.49 28.76
N ALA A 441 14.48 -19.40 27.51
CA ALA A 441 14.48 -20.51 26.57
C ALA A 441 15.86 -20.66 25.94
N ASP A 442 16.34 -21.90 25.85
CA ASP A 442 17.56 -22.27 25.16
C ASP A 442 17.28 -23.38 24.13
N ASN A 443 17.40 -23.03 22.88
CA ASN A 443 17.29 -23.92 21.73
C ASN A 443 18.65 -24.26 21.10
N THR A 444 19.76 -23.84 21.69
CA THR A 444 21.10 -24.13 21.16
C THR A 444 21.52 -25.56 21.49
N SER A 445 20.90 -26.15 22.52
CA SER A 445 21.12 -27.53 22.97
C SER A 445 19.96 -28.45 22.57
N SER A 446 20.23 -29.74 22.45
CA SER A 446 19.20 -30.76 22.29
C SER A 446 19.29 -31.71 23.49
N PRO A 447 18.25 -31.83 24.32
CA PRO A 447 16.90 -31.27 24.18
C PRO A 447 16.82 -29.77 24.45
N VAL A 448 15.79 -29.11 23.88
CA VAL A 448 15.44 -27.72 24.16
C VAL A 448 15.11 -27.57 25.64
N THR A 449 15.56 -26.48 26.24
CA THR A 449 15.26 -26.19 27.64
C THR A 449 14.51 -24.87 27.79
N MET A 450 13.54 -24.84 28.67
CA MET A 450 12.86 -23.62 29.12
C MET A 450 12.87 -23.60 30.64
N SER A 451 13.12 -22.45 31.24
CA SER A 451 13.11 -22.28 32.68
C SER A 451 12.26 -21.12 33.13
N VAL A 452 11.70 -21.26 34.32
CA VAL A 452 11.03 -20.19 35.06
C VAL A 452 11.73 -20.01 36.39
N GLU A 453 12.03 -18.78 36.73
CA GLU A 453 12.57 -18.38 38.02
C GLU A 453 11.80 -17.20 38.56
N SER A 454 11.23 -17.36 39.75
CA SER A 454 10.51 -16.31 40.43
C SER A 454 10.65 -16.42 41.95
N ASP A 455 10.13 -15.45 42.68
CA ASP A 455 10.12 -15.45 44.14
C ASP A 455 9.38 -16.68 44.76
N PHE A 456 8.46 -17.26 44.00
CA PHE A 456 7.59 -18.34 44.49
C PHE A 456 7.76 -19.67 43.75
N LEU A 457 8.35 -19.66 42.55
CA LEU A 457 8.46 -20.84 41.71
C LEU A 457 9.80 -20.85 40.97
N LYS A 458 10.48 -21.99 41.03
CA LYS A 458 11.59 -22.31 40.13
C LYS A 458 11.23 -23.58 39.38
N GLY A 459 11.55 -23.61 38.08
CA GLY A 459 11.23 -24.77 37.28
C GLY A 459 11.93 -24.80 35.95
N GLN A 460 12.03 -26.03 35.43
CA GLN A 460 12.62 -26.26 34.12
C GLN A 460 11.81 -27.29 33.35
N LEU A 461 11.65 -27.03 32.05
CA LEU A 461 11.14 -27.97 31.08
C LEU A 461 12.28 -28.36 30.14
N SER A 462 12.39 -29.64 29.79
CA SER A 462 13.42 -30.10 28.86
C SER A 462 12.85 -31.17 27.93
N GLY A 463 12.96 -30.95 26.61
CA GLY A 463 12.39 -31.87 25.63
C GLY A 463 12.16 -31.29 24.26
N GLN A 464 11.20 -31.87 23.57
CA GLN A 464 10.66 -31.31 22.33
C GLN A 464 9.55 -30.31 22.69
N ILE A 465 9.80 -29.03 22.48
CA ILE A 465 8.93 -27.93 22.91
C ILE A 465 8.53 -27.07 21.70
N HIS A 466 7.22 -26.89 21.53
CA HIS A 466 6.62 -25.98 20.56
C HIS A 466 6.08 -24.75 21.28
N LEU A 467 6.71 -23.60 21.09
CA LEU A 467 6.40 -22.36 21.83
C LEU A 467 4.95 -21.89 21.68
N GLN A 468 4.31 -22.20 20.54
CA GLN A 468 2.92 -21.81 20.29
C GLN A 468 1.90 -22.58 21.15
N THR A 469 2.23 -23.80 21.58
CA THR A 469 1.31 -24.72 22.27
C THR A 469 1.69 -24.97 23.72
N ILE A 470 2.97 -24.76 24.09
CA ILE A 470 3.50 -25.12 25.43
C ILE A 470 2.74 -24.43 26.56
N ALA A 471 2.38 -23.16 26.41
CA ALA A 471 1.64 -22.42 27.44
C ALA A 471 0.25 -23.04 27.71
N GLY A 472 -0.42 -23.48 26.65
CA GLY A 472 -1.70 -24.20 26.74
C GLY A 472 -1.57 -25.54 27.42
N GLU A 473 -0.55 -26.32 27.04
CA GLU A 473 -0.31 -27.64 27.62
C GLU A 473 0.15 -27.57 29.11
N CYS A 474 1.01 -26.62 29.45
CA CYS A 474 1.37 -26.38 30.86
C CYS A 474 0.14 -26.01 31.68
N ARG A 475 -0.75 -25.21 31.16
CA ARG A 475 -2.01 -24.83 31.81
C ARG A 475 -2.93 -26.05 31.97
N ASP A 476 -3.00 -26.93 30.96
CA ASP A 476 -3.77 -28.18 31.02
C ASP A 476 -3.21 -29.14 32.10
N ILE A 477 -1.89 -29.32 32.18
CA ILE A 477 -1.24 -30.07 33.23
C ILE A 477 -1.58 -29.50 34.63
N LEU A 478 -1.48 -28.18 34.77
CA LEU A 478 -1.83 -27.52 36.05
C LEU A 478 -3.30 -27.72 36.42
N SER A 479 -4.22 -27.79 35.43
CA SER A 479 -5.63 -28.05 35.68
C SER A 479 -5.90 -29.44 36.24
N HIS A 480 -5.10 -30.44 35.83
CA HIS A 480 -5.21 -31.79 36.36
C HIS A 480 -4.67 -31.87 37.77
N ILE A 481 -3.68 -31.05 38.11
CA ILE A 481 -3.09 -30.99 39.46
C ILE A 481 -4.00 -30.15 40.40
N ILE A 482 -4.56 -29.06 39.89
CA ILE A 482 -5.43 -28.13 40.63
C ILE A 482 -6.70 -27.87 39.80
N PRO A 483 -7.74 -28.73 39.89
CA PRO A 483 -8.95 -28.65 39.06
C PRO A 483 -9.71 -27.31 39.17
N ALA A 484 -9.56 -26.61 40.31
CA ALA A 484 -10.19 -25.27 40.50
C ALA A 484 -9.59 -24.17 39.64
N PHE A 485 -8.53 -24.47 38.86
CA PHE A 485 -7.77 -23.46 38.12
C PHE A 485 -8.31 -23.17 36.73
N LEU A 486 -9.15 -24.04 36.13
CA LEU A 486 -9.52 -23.96 34.73
C LEU A 486 -11.01 -24.17 34.43
N ASP A 487 -11.44 -23.44 33.41
CA ASP A 487 -12.71 -23.57 32.72
C ASP A 487 -12.68 -24.74 31.70
N ALA A 488 -13.80 -25.45 31.52
CA ALA A 488 -13.96 -26.64 30.68
C ALA A 488 -13.58 -26.45 29.18
N THR A 489 -13.59 -25.23 28.69
CA THR A 489 -13.28 -24.89 27.27
C THR A 489 -11.81 -25.13 26.88
N TRP A 490 -10.91 -25.31 27.82
CA TRP A 490 -9.48 -25.53 27.55
C TRP A 490 -9.13 -26.95 27.11
N HIS A 491 -9.85 -27.92 27.60
CA HIS A 491 -9.66 -29.33 27.23
C HIS A 491 -9.95 -29.59 25.76
N GLU A 492 -10.92 -28.90 25.16
CA GLU A 492 -11.24 -29.02 23.75
C GLU A 492 -10.12 -28.48 22.84
N ARG A 493 -9.46 -27.39 23.24
CA ARG A 493 -8.35 -26.80 22.47
C ARG A 493 -7.10 -27.70 22.52
N ALA A 494 -6.76 -28.23 23.66
CA ALA A 494 -5.62 -29.16 23.81
C ALA A 494 -5.80 -30.42 22.95
N GLN A 495 -7.03 -30.95 22.84
CA GLN A 495 -7.34 -32.09 21.98
C GLN A 495 -7.18 -31.77 20.50
N MET A 496 -7.53 -30.55 20.04
CA MET A 496 -7.31 -30.10 18.66
C MET A 496 -5.83 -29.98 18.32
N ASP A 497 -5.00 -29.51 19.24
CA ASP A 497 -3.54 -29.39 19.03
C ASP A 497 -2.86 -30.74 18.93
N ILE A 498 -3.26 -31.72 19.74
CA ILE A 498 -2.82 -33.11 19.65
C ILE A 498 -3.20 -33.72 18.29
N ALA A 499 -4.43 -33.50 17.84
CA ALA A 499 -4.91 -33.97 16.54
C ALA A 499 -4.16 -33.35 15.34
N SER A 500 -3.61 -32.14 15.49
CA SER A 500 -2.78 -31.48 14.48
C SER A 500 -1.34 -31.99 14.40
N GLY A 501 -0.93 -32.92 15.28
CA GLY A 501 0.43 -33.44 15.38
C GLY A 501 1.44 -32.48 16.03
N ARG A 502 0.96 -31.31 16.53
CA ARG A 502 1.75 -30.31 17.24
C ARG A 502 1.64 -30.52 18.75
N TYR A 503 2.26 -31.58 19.27
CA TYR A 503 2.31 -31.87 20.71
C TYR A 503 3.71 -31.71 21.24
N ASN A 504 3.82 -31.32 22.51
CA ASN A 504 5.07 -31.21 23.23
C ASN A 504 5.39 -32.56 23.93
N LYS A 505 6.67 -32.91 23.99
CA LYS A 505 7.16 -34.06 24.74
C LYS A 505 8.35 -33.61 25.58
N PHE A 506 8.13 -33.43 26.88
CA PHE A 506 9.13 -32.87 27.77
C PHE A 506 9.08 -33.53 29.16
N THR A 507 10.18 -33.43 29.84
CA THR A 507 10.29 -33.64 31.27
C THR A 507 10.22 -32.31 31.98
N TYR A 508 9.73 -32.28 33.20
CA TYR A 508 9.64 -31.09 34.00
C TYR A 508 10.12 -31.32 35.42
N GLU A 509 10.71 -30.29 35.99
CA GLU A 509 11.08 -30.22 37.40
C GLU A 509 10.66 -28.86 37.93
N PHE A 510 9.88 -28.81 39.00
CA PHE A 510 9.42 -27.60 39.64
C PHE A 510 9.63 -27.66 41.14
N GLU A 511 10.14 -26.56 41.68
CA GLU A 511 10.26 -26.28 43.09
C GLU A 511 9.38 -25.13 43.48
N LEU A 512 8.45 -25.34 44.40
CA LEU A 512 7.59 -24.29 44.93
C LEU A 512 8.28 -23.65 46.13
N ALA A 513 8.88 -22.46 45.93
CA ALA A 513 9.64 -21.77 46.97
C ALA A 513 8.73 -21.06 48.00
N ASP A 514 7.60 -20.48 47.52
CA ASP A 514 6.63 -19.78 48.37
C ASP A 514 5.20 -19.98 47.86
N ALA A 515 4.49 -20.92 48.47
CA ALA A 515 3.11 -21.23 48.08
C ALA A 515 2.10 -20.11 48.42
N GLU A 516 2.38 -19.35 49.47
CA GLU A 516 1.50 -18.24 49.86
C GLU A 516 1.60 -17.08 48.88
N LYS A 517 2.82 -16.70 48.45
CA LYS A 517 3.02 -15.70 47.37
C LYS A 517 2.37 -16.14 46.07
N LEU A 518 2.53 -17.40 45.67
CA LEU A 518 1.88 -17.97 44.50
C LEU A 518 0.35 -17.86 44.59
N SER A 519 -0.23 -18.28 45.73
CA SER A 519 -1.67 -18.22 45.94
C SER A 519 -2.23 -16.80 45.88
N ARG A 520 -1.53 -15.85 46.48
CA ARG A 520 -1.89 -14.40 46.41
C ARG A 520 -1.78 -13.85 44.99
N PHE A 521 -0.67 -14.17 44.31
CA PHE A 521 -0.45 -13.70 42.94
C PHE A 521 -1.50 -14.24 41.97
N LEU A 522 -1.80 -15.52 42.06
CA LEU A 522 -2.82 -16.15 41.20
C LEU A 522 -4.25 -15.97 41.71
N ARG A 523 -4.44 -15.35 42.88
CA ARG A 523 -5.72 -15.19 43.56
C ARG A 523 -6.49 -16.52 43.66
N LEU A 524 -5.78 -17.54 44.12
CA LEU A 524 -6.38 -18.84 44.28
C LEU A 524 -7.34 -18.81 45.47
N PRO A 525 -8.51 -19.47 45.39
CA PRO A 525 -9.46 -19.58 46.51
C PRO A 525 -9.02 -20.63 47.54
N VAL A 526 -7.74 -20.90 47.63
CA VAL A 526 -7.16 -21.96 48.51
C VAL A 526 -6.11 -21.36 49.41
N GLN A 527 -6.16 -21.70 50.71
CA GLN A 527 -5.06 -21.53 51.63
C GLN A 527 -4.15 -22.76 51.53
N VAL A 528 -2.87 -22.52 51.21
CA VAL A 528 -1.88 -23.61 51.26
C VAL A 528 -1.43 -23.78 52.71
N ILE A 529 -1.81 -24.88 53.32
CA ILE A 529 -1.36 -25.25 54.67
C ILE A 529 -0.11 -26.10 54.50
N TYR A 530 1.04 -25.62 54.95
CA TYR A 530 2.25 -26.43 54.99
C TYR A 530 2.08 -27.55 56.04
N PRO A 531 2.46 -28.79 55.76
CA PRO A 531 2.62 -29.76 56.79
C PRO A 531 3.76 -29.31 57.74
N VAL A 532 3.46 -29.19 59.01
CA VAL A 532 4.41 -28.91 60.10
C VAL A 532 5.37 -30.06 60.23
#